data_0685e34da788c86566e41c2d0aa8b1b2
#
_entry.id   0685e34da788c86566e41c2d0aa8b1b2
#
_cell.length_a   1.000
_cell.length_b   1.000
_cell.length_c   1.000
_cell.angle_alpha   90.00
_cell.angle_beta   90.00
_cell.angle_gamma   90.00
#
_symmetry.space_group_name_H-M   'P 1'
#
loop_
_entity.id
_entity.type
_entity.pdbx_description
1 polymer ?
#
loop_
_entity_poly.entity_id
_entity_poly.type
_entity_poly.pdbx_seq_one_letter_code
_entity_poly.pdbx_strand_id
1 'polypeptide(L)'
;MQWRSVPYWVPSLFFAAVVTLQGCSLAHVDDNLPYGVLNNNDLQLVEDGLPTYLLMVDGLIENWPESESLLSSGADLYGAYAGLFVEDPERARKLSNKALEYGFRAACAHHKDYCDLRSLSVPEFESLLDDAGKGDVPVLFSLGSAWAGYIQQNTSDWNAVAELGRVEAIMERVVVLDEGYQYGQAHMYLGVLSSILPASLGGKPDQAKAHFE
;
A
#
# COMPACT_ATOMS: atom_id res chain seq x y z
N MET A 1 -28.58 -52.20 40.62
CA MET A 1 -27.83 -51.50 39.50
C MET A 1 -28.02 -50.02 39.63
N GLN A 2 -27.04 -49.31 40.19
CA GLN A 2 -27.14 -47.85 40.45
C GLN A 2 -26.57 -47.13 39.26
N TRP A 3 -27.38 -46.36 38.53
CA TRP A 3 -26.99 -45.45 37.50
C TRP A 3 -26.42 -44.18 38.16
N ARG A 4 -25.08 -44.00 38.08
CA ARG A 4 -24.44 -42.76 38.50
C ARG A 4 -24.79 -41.66 37.46
N SER A 5 -25.53 -40.64 37.87
CA SER A 5 -25.81 -39.45 37.08
C SER A 5 -24.53 -38.70 36.80
N VAL A 6 -24.17 -38.58 35.53
CA VAL A 6 -23.06 -37.72 35.08
C VAL A 6 -23.52 -36.26 35.24
N PRO A 7 -22.77 -35.41 35.92
CA PRO A 7 -23.18 -34.02 36.13
C PRO A 7 -23.19 -33.23 34.81
N TYR A 8 -24.30 -32.55 34.57
CA TYR A 8 -24.60 -31.80 33.32
C TYR A 8 -23.62 -30.69 32.96
N TRP A 9 -22.66 -30.33 33.82
CA TRP A 9 -21.66 -29.31 33.56
C TRP A 9 -20.44 -29.80 32.74
N VAL A 10 -20.21 -31.10 32.64
CA VAL A 10 -19.11 -31.67 31.86
C VAL A 10 -19.25 -31.44 30.36
N PRO A 11 -20.45 -31.60 29.71
CA PRO A 11 -20.59 -31.29 28.29
C PRO A 11 -20.47 -29.80 27.97
N SER A 12 -20.82 -28.90 28.89
CA SER A 12 -20.71 -27.44 28.69
C SER A 12 -19.26 -26.98 28.68
N LEU A 13 -18.38 -27.57 29.47
CA LEU A 13 -16.94 -27.29 29.48
C LEU A 13 -16.24 -27.79 28.19
N PHE A 14 -16.70 -28.94 27.66
CA PHE A 14 -16.17 -29.48 26.41
C PHE A 14 -16.58 -28.63 25.21
N PHE A 15 -17.81 -28.10 25.19
CA PHE A 15 -18.28 -27.21 24.13
C PHE A 15 -17.59 -25.86 24.15
N ALA A 16 -17.32 -25.27 25.32
CA ALA A 16 -16.57 -24.03 25.48
C ALA A 16 -15.11 -24.18 25.03
N ALA A 17 -14.46 -25.34 25.30
CA ALA A 17 -13.07 -25.58 24.89
C ALA A 17 -12.90 -25.77 23.37
N VAL A 18 -13.92 -26.29 22.66
CA VAL A 18 -13.86 -26.47 21.20
C VAL A 18 -14.03 -25.13 20.45
N VAL A 19 -14.82 -24.21 21.01
CA VAL A 19 -15.03 -22.86 20.37
C VAL A 19 -13.79 -21.96 20.48
N THR A 20 -12.97 -22.15 21.51
CA THR A 20 -11.73 -21.33 21.67
C THR A 20 -10.56 -21.78 20.80
N LEU A 21 -10.61 -22.95 20.15
CA LEU A 21 -9.52 -23.46 19.30
C LEU A 21 -9.63 -23.06 17.82
N GLN A 22 -10.69 -22.38 17.40
CA GLN A 22 -10.91 -22.01 16.00
C GLN A 22 -10.48 -20.57 15.65
N GLY A 23 -9.96 -19.79 16.62
CA GLY A 23 -9.67 -18.35 16.44
C GLY A 23 -8.27 -17.98 15.99
N CYS A 24 -7.32 -18.92 15.84
CA CYS A 24 -5.90 -18.54 15.77
C CYS A 24 -5.22 -18.64 14.39
N SER A 25 -5.90 -18.96 13.30
CA SER A 25 -5.21 -19.19 12.01
C SER A 25 -5.37 -18.11 10.94
N LEU A 26 -6.20 -17.10 11.16
CA LEU A 26 -6.42 -16.03 10.17
C LEU A 26 -5.71 -14.70 10.50
N ALA A 27 -5.14 -14.55 11.68
CA ALA A 27 -4.56 -13.29 12.15
C ALA A 27 -3.21 -12.92 11.52
N HIS A 28 -2.63 -13.74 10.64
CA HIS A 28 -1.31 -13.50 10.02
C HIS A 28 -1.33 -13.64 8.49
N VAL A 29 -2.51 -13.68 7.88
CA VAL A 29 -2.63 -13.82 6.41
C VAL A 29 -2.38 -12.48 5.73
N ASP A 30 -2.77 -11.40 6.38
CA ASP A 30 -2.66 -10.01 5.88
C ASP A 30 -1.21 -9.53 5.75
N ASP A 31 -0.32 -9.87 6.70
CA ASP A 31 1.08 -9.44 6.67
C ASP A 31 1.94 -10.17 5.62
N ASN A 32 1.60 -11.42 5.29
CA ASN A 32 2.43 -12.26 4.43
C ASN A 32 1.90 -12.40 2.99
N LEU A 33 0.66 -12.01 2.71
CA LEU A 33 0.07 -12.16 1.39
C LEU A 33 0.76 -11.29 0.32
N PRO A 34 0.96 -9.99 0.56
CA PRO A 34 1.71 -9.15 -0.39
C PRO A 34 3.12 -9.67 -0.61
N TYR A 35 3.79 -10.12 0.46
CA TYR A 35 5.14 -10.67 0.35
C TYR A 35 5.20 -11.93 -0.53
N GLY A 36 4.27 -12.86 -0.37
CA GLY A 36 4.20 -14.09 -1.17
C GLY A 36 3.92 -13.83 -2.65
N VAL A 37 3.18 -12.77 -2.96
CA VAL A 37 2.88 -12.35 -4.34
C VAL A 37 4.07 -11.61 -4.96
N LEU A 38 4.57 -10.57 -4.29
CA LEU A 38 5.62 -9.69 -4.81
C LEU A 38 7.00 -10.37 -4.90
N ASN A 39 7.25 -11.40 -4.10
CA ASN A 39 8.50 -12.17 -4.14
C ASN A 39 8.38 -13.51 -4.89
N ASN A 40 7.29 -13.75 -5.61
CA ASN A 40 7.16 -14.94 -6.44
C ASN A 40 8.01 -14.81 -7.71
N ASN A 41 8.76 -15.86 -8.05
CA ASN A 41 9.60 -15.88 -9.25
C ASN A 41 8.89 -16.43 -10.51
N ASP A 42 7.64 -16.88 -10.38
CA ASP A 42 6.77 -17.27 -11.49
C ASP A 42 5.79 -16.12 -11.78
N LEU A 43 6.20 -15.23 -12.67
CA LEU A 43 5.41 -14.04 -13.04
C LEU A 43 4.06 -14.40 -13.69
N GLN A 44 3.98 -15.52 -14.41
CA GLN A 44 2.72 -15.96 -15.02
C GLN A 44 1.73 -16.41 -13.94
N LEU A 45 2.19 -17.14 -12.93
CA LEU A 45 1.35 -17.53 -11.79
C LEU A 45 0.83 -16.29 -11.03
N VAL A 46 1.69 -15.29 -10.88
CA VAL A 46 1.30 -14.02 -10.23
C VAL A 46 0.26 -13.28 -11.07
N GLU A 47 0.48 -13.14 -12.38
CA GLU A 47 -0.46 -12.48 -13.29
C GLU A 47 -1.84 -13.15 -13.27
N ASP A 48 -1.89 -14.47 -13.36
CA ASP A 48 -3.13 -15.25 -13.38
C ASP A 48 -3.85 -15.25 -12.01
N GLY A 49 -3.09 -15.26 -10.95
CA GLY A 49 -3.62 -15.35 -9.57
C GLY A 49 -4.03 -14.02 -8.95
N LEU A 50 -3.28 -12.93 -9.21
CA LEU A 50 -3.49 -11.62 -8.59
C LEU A 50 -4.93 -11.09 -8.68
N PRO A 51 -5.68 -11.21 -9.79
CA PRO A 51 -7.06 -10.74 -9.86
C PRO A 51 -7.97 -11.31 -8.78
N THR A 52 -7.76 -12.57 -8.39
CA THR A 52 -8.52 -13.19 -7.30
C THR A 52 -8.23 -12.54 -5.95
N TYR A 53 -6.96 -12.22 -5.68
CA TYR A 53 -6.56 -11.52 -4.46
C TYR A 53 -7.07 -10.08 -4.42
N LEU A 54 -7.09 -9.38 -5.54
CA LEU A 54 -7.65 -8.02 -5.63
C LEU A 54 -9.13 -8.02 -5.24
N LEU A 55 -9.93 -8.97 -5.75
CA LEU A 55 -11.33 -9.10 -5.39
C LEU A 55 -11.53 -9.50 -3.92
N MET A 56 -10.65 -10.34 -3.39
CA MET A 56 -10.68 -10.73 -1.97
C MET A 56 -10.38 -9.53 -1.07
N VAL A 57 -9.35 -8.76 -1.38
CA VAL A 57 -8.99 -7.55 -0.62
C VAL A 57 -10.12 -6.53 -0.66
N ASP A 58 -10.78 -6.33 -1.81
CA ASP A 58 -11.97 -5.49 -1.89
C ASP A 58 -13.06 -5.95 -0.92
N GLY A 59 -13.37 -7.25 -0.92
CA GLY A 59 -14.37 -7.80 0.00
C GLY A 59 -13.99 -7.66 1.47
N LEU A 60 -12.70 -7.74 1.80
CA LEU A 60 -12.21 -7.50 3.15
C LEU A 60 -12.32 -6.01 3.54
N ILE A 61 -11.96 -5.09 2.64
CA ILE A 61 -12.07 -3.65 2.86
C ILE A 61 -13.55 -3.23 3.05
N GLU A 62 -14.51 -3.85 2.35
CA GLU A 62 -15.93 -3.60 2.57
C GLU A 62 -16.38 -3.96 4.01
N ASN A 63 -15.80 -5.02 4.59
CA ASN A 63 -16.10 -5.41 5.97
C ASN A 63 -15.35 -4.57 7.01
N TRP A 64 -14.14 -4.11 6.70
CA TRP A 64 -13.27 -3.32 7.57
C TRP A 64 -12.73 -2.08 6.84
N PRO A 65 -13.59 -1.08 6.56
CA PRO A 65 -13.28 0.05 5.67
C PRO A 65 -12.24 1.04 6.21
N GLU A 66 -11.91 0.94 7.50
CA GLU A 66 -10.90 1.78 8.17
C GLU A 66 -9.65 0.97 8.57
N SER A 67 -9.49 -0.27 8.08
CA SER A 67 -8.29 -1.05 8.34
C SER A 67 -7.13 -0.52 7.51
N GLU A 68 -6.18 0.14 8.16
CA GLU A 68 -4.96 0.67 7.53
C GLU A 68 -4.21 -0.43 6.76
N SER A 69 -4.00 -1.61 7.36
CA SER A 69 -3.23 -2.69 6.73
C SER A 69 -3.92 -3.24 5.47
N LEU A 70 -5.25 -3.41 5.50
CA LEU A 70 -5.99 -3.85 4.31
C LEU A 70 -5.99 -2.80 3.21
N LEU A 71 -6.12 -1.53 3.57
CA LEU A 71 -6.09 -0.42 2.63
C LEU A 71 -4.71 -0.27 1.98
N SER A 72 -3.63 -0.34 2.76
CA SER A 72 -2.26 -0.34 2.23
C SER A 72 -2.00 -1.55 1.33
N SER A 73 -2.41 -2.75 1.75
CA SER A 73 -2.30 -3.96 0.91
C SER A 73 -3.09 -3.81 -0.40
N GLY A 74 -4.28 -3.21 -0.36
CA GLY A 74 -5.07 -2.89 -1.54
C GLY A 74 -4.33 -1.91 -2.46
N ALA A 75 -3.77 -0.83 -1.92
CA ALA A 75 -3.01 0.15 -2.68
C ALA A 75 -1.82 -0.51 -3.39
N ASP A 76 -1.03 -1.30 -2.68
CA ASP A 76 0.17 -1.96 -3.19
C ASP A 76 -0.17 -3.00 -4.27
N LEU A 77 -1.15 -3.88 -4.01
CA LEU A 77 -1.55 -4.93 -4.95
C LEU A 77 -2.20 -4.37 -6.23
N TYR A 78 -3.13 -3.40 -6.11
CA TYR A 78 -3.74 -2.75 -7.26
C TYR A 78 -2.73 -1.96 -8.08
N GLY A 79 -1.80 -1.24 -7.40
CA GLY A 79 -0.72 -0.50 -8.05
C GLY A 79 0.23 -1.42 -8.82
N ALA A 80 0.71 -2.50 -8.19
CA ALA A 80 1.57 -3.49 -8.81
C ALA A 80 0.89 -4.16 -10.01
N TYR A 81 -0.37 -4.60 -9.86
CA TYR A 81 -1.10 -5.23 -10.96
C TYR A 81 -1.33 -4.28 -12.14
N ALA A 82 -1.72 -3.03 -11.87
CA ALA A 82 -1.93 -2.03 -12.90
C ALA A 82 -0.64 -1.68 -13.67
N GLY A 83 0.49 -1.64 -12.97
CA GLY A 83 1.77 -1.24 -13.55
C GLY A 83 2.52 -2.35 -14.28
N LEU A 84 2.32 -3.62 -13.87
CA LEU A 84 3.13 -4.74 -14.37
C LEU A 84 2.40 -5.65 -15.37
N PHE A 85 1.06 -5.80 -15.22
CA PHE A 85 0.31 -6.84 -15.93
C PHE A 85 -0.84 -6.32 -16.78
N VAL A 86 -1.16 -5.02 -16.74
CA VAL A 86 -2.31 -4.48 -17.47
C VAL A 86 -1.85 -3.68 -18.68
N GLU A 87 -2.03 -4.25 -19.87
CA GLU A 87 -1.67 -3.61 -21.14
C GLU A 87 -2.72 -2.59 -21.61
N ASP A 88 -4.01 -2.79 -21.26
CA ASP A 88 -5.09 -1.86 -21.65
C ASP A 88 -4.99 -0.56 -20.86
N PRO A 89 -4.77 0.61 -21.51
CA PRO A 89 -4.51 1.87 -20.80
C PRO A 89 -5.72 2.37 -19.99
N GLU A 90 -6.95 2.09 -20.42
CA GLU A 90 -8.13 2.51 -19.67
C GLU A 90 -8.30 1.68 -18.39
N ARG A 91 -8.04 0.38 -18.50
CA ARG A 91 -8.07 -0.52 -17.36
C ARG A 91 -6.94 -0.19 -16.40
N ALA A 92 -5.71 0.05 -16.87
CA ALA A 92 -4.58 0.46 -16.05
C ALA A 92 -4.88 1.74 -15.26
N ARG A 93 -5.47 2.76 -15.91
CA ARG A 93 -5.93 3.98 -15.24
C ARG A 93 -6.97 3.73 -14.15
N LYS A 94 -7.97 2.90 -14.43
CA LYS A 94 -9.00 2.58 -13.42
C LYS A 94 -8.42 1.90 -12.19
N LEU A 95 -7.49 0.97 -12.38
CA LEU A 95 -6.87 0.22 -11.29
C LEU A 95 -5.88 1.08 -10.51
N SER A 96 -5.08 1.93 -11.18
CA SER A 96 -4.18 2.87 -10.50
C SER A 96 -4.95 3.96 -9.73
N ASN A 97 -6.09 4.43 -10.24
CA ASN A 97 -6.99 5.32 -9.49
C ASN A 97 -7.48 4.66 -8.20
N LYS A 98 -7.86 3.38 -8.26
CA LYS A 98 -8.30 2.63 -7.10
C LYS A 98 -7.16 2.40 -6.10
N ALA A 99 -5.96 2.08 -6.59
CA ALA A 99 -4.77 1.98 -5.76
C ALA A 99 -4.53 3.28 -4.99
N LEU A 100 -4.57 4.43 -5.68
CA LEU A 100 -4.40 5.74 -5.05
C LEU A 100 -5.50 6.06 -4.04
N GLU A 101 -6.77 5.73 -4.34
CA GLU A 101 -7.87 5.89 -3.39
C GLU A 101 -7.61 5.11 -2.09
N TYR A 102 -7.19 3.84 -2.21
CA TYR A 102 -6.84 3.03 -1.05
C TYR A 102 -5.63 3.59 -0.29
N GLY A 103 -4.61 4.09 -0.98
CA GLY A 103 -3.46 4.76 -0.37
C GLY A 103 -3.86 5.97 0.48
N PHE A 104 -4.71 6.86 -0.04
CA PHE A 104 -5.22 8.00 0.74
C PHE A 104 -6.08 7.56 1.92
N ARG A 105 -6.92 6.56 1.75
CA ARG A 105 -7.73 6.01 2.85
C ARG A 105 -6.85 5.36 3.92
N ALA A 106 -5.79 4.65 3.52
CA ALA A 106 -4.82 4.08 4.46
C ALA A 106 -4.14 5.18 5.28
N ALA A 107 -3.65 6.23 4.61
CA ALA A 107 -3.03 7.37 5.28
C ALA A 107 -4.00 8.04 6.28
N CYS A 108 -5.25 8.27 5.87
CA CYS A 108 -6.29 8.84 6.74
C CYS A 108 -6.66 7.91 7.92
N ALA A 109 -6.64 6.60 7.73
CA ALA A 109 -6.87 5.63 8.79
C ALA A 109 -5.71 5.59 9.79
N HIS A 110 -4.47 5.76 9.31
CA HIS A 110 -3.27 5.85 10.12
C HIS A 110 -3.24 7.11 11.00
N HIS A 111 -3.38 8.29 10.38
CA HIS A 111 -3.42 9.57 11.09
C HIS A 111 -4.45 10.52 10.49
N LYS A 112 -5.26 11.17 11.33
CA LYS A 112 -6.36 12.04 10.87
C LYS A 112 -5.89 13.27 10.09
N ASP A 113 -4.69 13.77 10.37
CA ASP A 113 -4.10 14.89 9.63
C ASP A 113 -3.74 14.52 8.19
N TYR A 114 -3.64 13.22 7.88
CA TYR A 114 -3.40 12.73 6.52
C TYR A 114 -4.68 12.59 5.68
N CYS A 115 -5.87 12.87 6.23
CA CYS A 115 -7.12 12.71 5.48
C CYS A 115 -7.24 13.66 4.28
N ASP A 116 -6.68 14.87 4.38
CA ASP A 116 -6.82 15.93 3.36
C ASP A 116 -5.52 16.21 2.59
N LEU A 117 -4.54 15.29 2.65
CA LEU A 117 -3.20 15.46 2.06
C LEU A 117 -3.21 16.04 0.64
N ARG A 118 -4.12 15.56 -0.23
CA ARG A 118 -4.16 15.97 -1.63
C ARG A 118 -4.62 17.43 -1.80
N SER A 119 -5.39 17.96 -0.86
CA SER A 119 -5.97 19.31 -0.91
C SER A 119 -5.07 20.38 -0.26
N LEU A 120 -4.06 19.98 0.50
CA LEU A 120 -3.14 20.91 1.16
C LEU A 120 -2.35 21.74 0.14
N SER A 121 -2.03 22.98 0.50
CA SER A 121 -1.01 23.74 -0.21
C SER A 121 0.38 23.08 -0.08
N VAL A 122 1.31 23.37 -0.97
CA VAL A 122 2.66 22.76 -0.91
C VAL A 122 3.34 23.01 0.44
N PRO A 123 3.36 24.24 1.01
CA PRO A 123 3.98 24.46 2.31
C PRO A 123 3.31 23.71 3.47
N GLU A 124 1.97 23.57 3.45
CA GLU A 124 1.25 22.81 4.48
C GLU A 124 1.55 21.31 4.36
N PHE A 125 1.62 20.79 3.13
CA PHE A 125 1.97 19.40 2.85
C PHE A 125 3.39 19.06 3.32
N GLU A 126 4.38 19.91 2.99
CA GLU A 126 5.76 19.74 3.44
C GLU A 126 5.88 19.81 4.97
N SER A 127 5.22 20.80 5.60
CA SER A 127 5.20 20.92 7.05
C SER A 127 4.63 19.67 7.74
N LEU A 128 3.56 19.11 7.18
CA LEU A 128 2.96 17.88 7.72
C LEU A 128 3.88 16.66 7.56
N LEU A 129 4.61 16.56 6.47
CA LEU A 129 5.62 15.52 6.27
C LEU A 129 6.80 15.68 7.23
N ASP A 130 7.21 16.92 7.54
CA ASP A 130 8.29 17.18 8.50
C ASP A 130 7.96 16.68 9.92
N ASP A 131 6.68 16.66 10.29
CA ASP A 131 6.20 16.14 11.58
C ASP A 131 6.11 14.60 11.59
N ALA A 132 6.15 13.93 10.42
CA ALA A 132 6.08 12.48 10.33
C ALA A 132 7.27 11.78 11.00
N GLY A 133 7.01 10.62 11.61
CA GLY A 133 8.00 9.78 12.29
C GLY A 133 8.21 8.42 11.63
N LYS A 134 9.07 7.58 12.20
CA LYS A 134 9.34 6.23 11.66
C LYS A 134 8.11 5.33 11.56
N GLY A 135 7.11 5.55 12.43
CA GLY A 135 5.86 4.79 12.39
C GLY A 135 5.01 5.06 11.15
N ASP A 136 5.20 6.24 10.53
CA ASP A 136 4.46 6.65 9.34
C ASP A 136 5.06 6.12 8.03
N VAL A 137 6.32 5.61 8.08
CA VAL A 137 7.06 5.16 6.88
C VAL A 137 6.27 4.15 6.03
N PRO A 138 5.66 3.09 6.60
CA PRO A 138 4.94 2.10 5.79
C PRO A 138 3.79 2.71 5.00
N VAL A 139 2.95 3.51 5.65
CA VAL A 139 1.77 4.10 5.01
C VAL A 139 2.13 5.21 4.03
N LEU A 140 3.15 6.03 4.34
CA LEU A 140 3.66 7.05 3.43
C LEU A 140 4.28 6.43 2.17
N PHE A 141 5.04 5.36 2.33
CA PHE A 141 5.62 4.64 1.19
C PHE A 141 4.52 4.02 0.30
N SER A 142 3.52 3.34 0.89
CA SER A 142 2.39 2.77 0.16
C SER A 142 1.60 3.86 -0.59
N LEU A 143 1.30 4.99 0.07
CA LEU A 143 0.65 6.13 -0.58
C LEU A 143 1.51 6.70 -1.72
N GLY A 144 2.79 6.96 -1.48
CA GLY A 144 3.69 7.55 -2.46
C GLY A 144 3.86 6.66 -3.70
N SER A 145 3.99 5.34 -3.52
CA SER A 145 4.08 4.37 -4.61
C SER A 145 2.80 4.29 -5.44
N ALA A 146 1.63 4.24 -4.78
CA ALA A 146 0.33 4.26 -5.45
C ALA A 146 0.11 5.57 -6.22
N TRP A 147 0.55 6.70 -5.65
CA TRP A 147 0.43 8.01 -6.30
C TRP A 147 1.35 8.13 -7.51
N ALA A 148 2.59 7.63 -7.42
CA ALA A 148 3.50 7.53 -8.56
C ALA A 148 2.89 6.69 -9.69
N GLY A 149 2.33 5.52 -9.37
CA GLY A 149 1.65 4.64 -10.31
C GLY A 149 0.44 5.30 -10.97
N TYR A 150 -0.36 6.05 -10.19
CA TYR A 150 -1.46 6.86 -10.73
C TYR A 150 -0.98 7.89 -11.75
N ILE A 151 0.06 8.66 -11.42
CA ILE A 151 0.61 9.68 -12.34
C ILE A 151 1.14 9.02 -13.61
N GLN A 152 1.84 7.88 -13.48
CA GLN A 152 2.37 7.12 -14.62
C GLN A 152 1.27 6.69 -15.61
N GLN A 153 0.11 6.28 -15.12
CA GLN A 153 -1.03 5.89 -15.97
C GLN A 153 -1.86 7.08 -16.47
N ASN A 154 -1.62 8.29 -15.95
CA ASN A 154 -2.36 9.51 -16.28
C ASN A 154 -1.46 10.62 -16.82
N THR A 155 -0.38 10.31 -17.53
CA THR A 155 0.61 11.28 -18.05
C THR A 155 0.05 12.31 -19.06
N SER A 156 -1.11 12.05 -19.64
CA SER A 156 -1.84 12.99 -20.50
C SER A 156 -2.66 14.02 -19.71
N ASP A 157 -2.85 13.82 -18.40
CA ASP A 157 -3.52 14.75 -17.50
C ASP A 157 -2.48 15.61 -16.78
N TRP A 158 -2.42 16.89 -17.17
CA TRP A 158 -1.49 17.86 -16.57
C TRP A 158 -1.74 18.07 -15.07
N ASN A 159 -2.96 17.85 -14.56
CA ASN A 159 -3.23 17.95 -13.12
C ASN A 159 -2.54 16.78 -12.39
N ALA A 160 -2.60 15.57 -12.96
CA ALA A 160 -1.90 14.42 -12.38
C ALA A 160 -0.38 14.65 -12.39
N VAL A 161 0.18 15.12 -13.50
CA VAL A 161 1.63 15.40 -13.62
C VAL A 161 2.08 16.50 -12.66
N ALA A 162 1.26 17.49 -12.38
CA ALA A 162 1.56 18.55 -11.41
C ALA A 162 1.70 18.05 -9.97
N GLU A 163 1.21 16.85 -9.68
CA GLU A 163 1.33 16.23 -8.34
C GLU A 163 2.68 15.49 -8.11
N LEU A 164 3.57 15.42 -9.13
CA LEU A 164 4.88 14.76 -9.01
C LEU A 164 5.70 15.24 -7.81
N GLY A 165 5.72 16.56 -7.55
CA GLY A 165 6.46 17.12 -6.41
C GLY A 165 5.97 16.62 -5.05
N ARG A 166 4.70 16.23 -4.93
CA ARG A 166 4.17 15.63 -3.68
C ARG A 166 4.69 14.21 -3.48
N VAL A 167 4.79 13.44 -4.56
CA VAL A 167 5.39 12.09 -4.52
C VAL A 167 6.88 12.17 -4.17
N GLU A 168 7.60 13.13 -4.79
CA GLU A 168 9.02 13.40 -4.47
C GLU A 168 9.17 13.68 -2.97
N ALA A 169 8.41 14.61 -2.42
CA ALA A 169 8.46 14.98 -1.00
C ALA A 169 8.15 13.80 -0.05
N ILE A 170 7.15 12.95 -0.39
CA ILE A 170 6.86 11.73 0.40
C ILE A 170 8.07 10.79 0.38
N MET A 171 8.63 10.50 -0.80
CA MET A 171 9.74 9.55 -0.91
C MET A 171 11.02 10.09 -0.27
N GLU A 172 11.29 11.40 -0.38
CA GLU A 172 12.38 12.05 0.37
C GLU A 172 12.20 11.89 1.88
N ARG A 173 10.98 12.09 2.39
CA ARG A 173 10.69 11.89 3.81
C ARG A 173 10.89 10.45 4.24
N VAL A 174 10.46 9.47 3.45
CA VAL A 174 10.69 8.04 3.69
C VAL A 174 12.19 7.75 3.80
N VAL A 175 13.00 8.24 2.87
CA VAL A 175 14.48 8.07 2.92
C VAL A 175 15.07 8.68 4.18
N VAL A 176 14.64 9.88 4.59
CA VAL A 176 15.12 10.54 5.82
C VAL A 176 14.78 9.73 7.07
N LEU A 177 13.59 9.13 7.12
CA LEU A 177 13.12 8.40 8.29
C LEU A 177 13.66 6.96 8.36
N ASP A 178 13.71 6.29 7.22
CA ASP A 178 14.21 4.92 7.08
C ASP A 178 14.70 4.65 5.65
N GLU A 179 15.96 4.97 5.39
CA GLU A 179 16.60 4.82 4.07
C GLU A 179 16.54 3.38 3.54
N GLY A 180 16.61 2.40 4.44
CA GLY A 180 16.60 0.97 4.10
C GLY A 180 15.20 0.36 3.92
N TYR A 181 14.12 1.13 4.13
CA TYR A 181 12.77 0.61 4.03
C TYR A 181 12.51 -0.04 2.66
N GLN A 182 11.92 -1.24 2.67
CA GLN A 182 11.69 -2.03 1.44
C GLN A 182 12.95 -2.11 0.53
N TYR A 183 14.11 -2.38 1.14
CA TYR A 183 15.40 -2.47 0.42
C TYR A 183 15.80 -1.18 -0.31
N GLY A 184 15.42 -0.02 0.20
CA GLY A 184 15.74 1.27 -0.39
C GLY A 184 14.90 1.63 -1.63
N GLN A 185 13.72 1.03 -1.80
CA GLN A 185 12.88 1.31 -2.97
C GLN A 185 12.50 2.79 -3.13
N ALA A 186 12.44 3.58 -2.03
CA ALA A 186 12.20 5.02 -2.14
C ALA A 186 13.25 5.73 -3.01
N HIS A 187 14.51 5.27 -2.98
CA HIS A 187 15.55 5.79 -3.89
C HIS A 187 15.26 5.47 -5.36
N MET A 188 14.67 4.31 -5.67
CA MET A 188 14.27 4.01 -7.06
C MET A 188 13.22 4.99 -7.56
N TYR A 189 12.23 5.33 -6.72
CA TYR A 189 11.22 6.35 -7.09
C TYR A 189 11.87 7.72 -7.30
N LEU A 190 12.72 8.18 -6.38
CA LEU A 190 13.43 9.45 -6.49
C LEU A 190 14.35 9.51 -7.71
N GLY A 191 15.06 8.43 -8.00
CA GLY A 191 15.90 8.33 -9.20
C GLY A 191 15.08 8.44 -10.48
N VAL A 192 13.96 7.75 -10.57
CA VAL A 192 13.05 7.84 -11.73
C VAL A 192 12.48 9.26 -11.83
N LEU A 193 11.92 9.82 -10.76
CA LEU A 193 11.34 11.17 -10.75
C LEU A 193 12.36 12.22 -11.21
N SER A 194 13.60 12.16 -10.72
CA SER A 194 14.68 13.08 -11.09
C SER A 194 15.14 12.94 -12.55
N SER A 195 14.86 11.78 -13.19
CA SER A 195 15.25 11.48 -14.58
C SER A 195 14.15 11.74 -15.62
N ILE A 196 12.89 11.96 -15.20
CA ILE A 196 11.74 12.14 -16.12
C ILE A 196 11.94 13.32 -17.07
N LEU A 197 12.48 14.42 -16.57
CA LEU A 197 12.73 15.61 -17.36
C LEU A 197 14.22 15.73 -17.75
N PRO A 198 14.55 16.19 -18.94
CA PRO A 198 15.92 16.55 -19.27
C PRO A 198 16.38 17.75 -18.43
N ALA A 199 17.69 17.89 -18.20
CA ALA A 199 18.26 18.95 -17.37
C ALA A 199 17.83 20.37 -17.83
N SER A 200 17.65 20.56 -19.15
CA SER A 200 17.18 21.81 -19.72
C SER A 200 15.74 22.20 -19.34
N LEU A 201 14.96 21.25 -18.84
CA LEU A 201 13.57 21.44 -18.39
C LEU A 201 13.40 21.22 -16.88
N GLY A 202 14.51 21.26 -16.13
CA GLY A 202 14.48 21.14 -14.67
C GLY A 202 14.71 19.73 -14.12
N GLY A 203 14.99 18.75 -14.98
CA GLY A 203 15.42 17.42 -14.53
C GLY A 203 16.77 17.46 -13.80
N LYS A 204 16.99 16.50 -12.90
CA LYS A 204 18.14 16.45 -12.00
C LYS A 204 18.94 15.14 -12.23
N PRO A 205 19.57 14.93 -13.41
CA PRO A 205 20.20 13.65 -13.77
C PRO A 205 21.32 13.22 -12.83
N ASP A 206 22.06 14.17 -12.23
CA ASP A 206 23.10 13.85 -11.25
C ASP A 206 22.51 13.32 -9.94
N GLN A 207 21.35 13.85 -9.50
CA GLN A 207 20.60 13.32 -8.35
C GLN A 207 19.99 11.96 -8.67
N ALA A 208 19.43 11.80 -9.87
CA ALA A 208 18.94 10.50 -10.33
C ALA A 208 20.02 9.42 -10.23
N LYS A 209 21.23 9.73 -10.72
CA LYS A 209 22.37 8.82 -10.63
C LYS A 209 22.72 8.48 -9.18
N ALA A 210 22.78 9.47 -8.29
CA ALA A 210 23.09 9.25 -6.87
C ALA A 210 22.06 8.35 -6.16
N HIS A 211 20.80 8.36 -6.60
CA HIS A 211 19.77 7.48 -6.05
C HIS A 211 19.87 6.03 -6.55
N PHE A 212 20.51 5.78 -7.70
CA PHE A 212 20.69 4.43 -8.25
C PHE A 212 22.03 3.77 -7.86
N GLU A 213 22.94 4.47 -7.23
CA GLU A 213 24.27 4.00 -6.74
C GLU A 213 24.25 3.66 -5.25
#